data_45e0ea9b8ed3b7190f1c10b6e8f58078
#
_entry.id   45e0ea9b8ed3b7190f1c10b6e8f58078
#
_cell.length_a   1.000
_cell.length_b   1.000
_cell.length_c   1.000
_cell.angle_alpha   90.00
_cell.angle_beta   90.00
_cell.angle_gamma   90.00
#
_symmetry.space_group_name_H-M   'P 1'
#
loop_
_entity.id
_entity.type
_entity.pdbx_description
1 polymer ?
#
loop_
_entity_poly.entity_id
_entity_poly.type
_entity_poly.pdbx_seq_one_letter_code
_entity_poly.pdbx_strand_id
1 'polypeptide(L)'
;SSYNPETGQVAENLSSFLDEYKRLGGTKSVIIENMNCKSFSESVLWQKQMADILEKYDRNVSPDLIILLGQEAWSAYLSQSKVLPSRIPVMCGMASRNAIILPTDTTALADWEPESIDAFKDVRNCNIVAGFAYEYNVTKNIELIKKLYPETKNIAFLSDNTYGGVSMQALFRKEMKQFPEY
;
A
#
# COMPACT_ATOMS: atom_id res chain seq x y z
N SER A 1 9.14 2.73 -6.02
CA SER A 1 8.04 3.72 -6.15
C SER A 1 6.89 3.16 -6.96
N SER A 2 5.66 3.44 -6.53
CA SER A 2 4.44 3.09 -7.29
C SER A 2 4.33 3.88 -8.59
N TYR A 3 4.75 5.12 -8.58
CA TYR A 3 4.55 6.08 -9.68
C TYR A 3 5.86 6.45 -10.36
N ASN A 4 5.73 6.97 -11.58
CA ASN A 4 6.89 7.45 -12.32
C ASN A 4 7.58 8.58 -11.54
N PRO A 5 8.87 8.42 -11.18
CA PRO A 5 9.63 9.41 -10.43
C PRO A 5 9.88 10.72 -11.19
N GLU A 6 9.60 10.77 -12.50
CA GLU A 6 9.76 11.97 -13.33
C GLU A 6 8.50 12.85 -13.35
N THR A 7 7.40 12.44 -12.69
CA THR A 7 6.14 13.19 -12.73
C THR A 7 5.91 14.00 -11.47
N GLY A 8 5.68 15.31 -11.65
CA GLY A 8 5.09 16.26 -10.70
C GLY A 8 5.50 16.05 -9.24
N GLN A 9 4.53 15.84 -8.38
CA GLN A 9 4.73 15.71 -6.93
C GLN A 9 5.68 14.55 -6.51
N VAL A 10 5.74 13.48 -7.31
CA VAL A 10 6.64 12.35 -7.01
C VAL A 10 8.09 12.77 -7.21
N ALA A 11 8.38 13.53 -8.28
CA ALA A 11 9.71 14.07 -8.55
C ALA A 11 10.15 15.03 -7.43
N GLU A 12 9.28 15.93 -7.01
CA GLU A 12 9.55 16.88 -5.93
C GLU A 12 9.83 16.17 -4.59
N ASN A 13 9.01 15.20 -4.23
CA ASN A 13 9.18 14.45 -2.99
C ASN A 13 10.48 13.64 -3.01
N LEU A 14 10.81 13.03 -4.15
CA LEU A 14 12.03 12.26 -4.30
C LEU A 14 13.28 13.14 -4.27
N SER A 15 13.24 14.29 -4.97
CA SER A 15 14.34 15.28 -4.94
C SER A 15 14.55 15.78 -3.50
N SER A 16 13.50 16.19 -2.83
CA SER A 16 13.57 16.65 -1.44
C SER A 16 14.15 15.59 -0.50
N PHE A 17 13.76 14.32 -0.68
CA PHE A 17 14.34 13.22 0.08
C PHE A 17 15.83 13.06 -0.18
N LEU A 18 16.28 13.09 -1.45
CA LEU A 18 17.68 12.92 -1.82
C LEU A 18 18.55 14.09 -1.33
N ASP A 19 18.02 15.31 -1.38
CA ASP A 19 18.72 16.51 -0.90
C ASP A 19 18.87 16.45 0.63
N GLU A 20 17.82 16.05 1.36
CA GLU A 20 17.91 15.89 2.80
C GLU A 20 18.83 14.74 3.21
N TYR A 21 18.80 13.62 2.47
CA TYR A 21 19.71 12.52 2.69
C TYR A 21 21.18 12.96 2.56
N LYS A 22 21.51 13.73 1.53
CA LYS A 22 22.86 14.31 1.34
C LYS A 22 23.19 15.32 2.44
N ARG A 23 22.26 16.20 2.79
CA ARG A 23 22.44 17.21 3.86
C ARG A 23 22.77 16.56 5.21
N LEU A 24 22.18 15.40 5.49
CA LEU A 24 22.44 14.60 6.70
C LEU A 24 23.71 13.74 6.61
N GLY A 25 24.50 13.89 5.55
CA GLY A 25 25.76 13.15 5.37
C GLY A 25 25.59 11.74 4.79
N GLY A 26 24.47 11.46 4.14
CA GLY A 26 24.24 10.19 3.45
C GLY A 26 25.23 9.98 2.30
N THR A 27 25.96 8.87 2.33
CA THR A 27 27.02 8.55 1.36
C THR A 27 26.73 7.30 0.55
N LYS A 28 25.73 6.49 0.94
CA LYS A 28 25.39 5.27 0.22
C LYS A 28 24.60 5.57 -1.05
N SER A 29 24.77 4.74 -2.06
CA SER A 29 24.03 4.85 -3.31
C SER A 29 22.53 4.60 -3.07
N VAL A 30 21.70 5.46 -3.65
CA VAL A 30 20.24 5.30 -3.68
C VAL A 30 19.88 4.81 -5.09
N ILE A 31 19.25 3.64 -5.16
CA ILE A 31 18.75 3.07 -6.40
C ILE A 31 17.25 3.21 -6.43
N ILE A 32 16.70 3.72 -7.52
CA ILE A 32 15.27 3.98 -7.67
C ILE A 32 14.72 2.98 -8.68
N GLU A 33 13.81 2.12 -8.19
CA GLU A 33 13.02 1.23 -9.03
C GLU A 33 11.60 1.80 -9.16
N ASN A 34 11.09 1.78 -10.38
CA ASN A 34 9.76 2.31 -10.69
C ASN A 34 8.85 1.20 -11.19
N MET A 35 7.71 1.01 -10.53
CA MET A 35 6.70 0.03 -10.92
C MET A 35 5.70 0.58 -11.94
N ASN A 36 5.61 1.91 -12.08
CA ASN A 36 4.71 2.58 -13.01
C ASN A 36 3.25 2.06 -12.94
N CYS A 37 2.75 1.90 -11.71
CA CYS A 37 1.39 1.44 -11.45
C CYS A 37 0.37 2.44 -12.00
N LYS A 38 -0.49 2.02 -12.92
CA LYS A 38 -1.47 2.90 -13.57
C LYS A 38 -2.91 2.49 -13.29
N SER A 39 -3.24 1.25 -13.56
CA SER A 39 -4.61 0.75 -13.46
C SER A 39 -4.67 -0.45 -12.52
N PHE A 40 -5.69 -0.51 -11.68
CA PHE A 40 -5.88 -1.62 -10.76
C PHE A 40 -6.08 -2.97 -11.47
N SER A 41 -6.58 -2.97 -12.71
CA SER A 41 -6.64 -4.16 -13.54
C SER A 41 -5.27 -4.82 -13.80
N GLU A 42 -4.18 -4.06 -13.60
CA GLU A 42 -2.80 -4.52 -13.74
C GLU A 42 -2.18 -5.00 -12.39
N SER A 43 -2.96 -5.11 -11.34
CA SER A 43 -2.48 -5.44 -9.98
C SER A 43 -1.69 -6.75 -9.89
N VAL A 44 -2.02 -7.74 -10.72
CA VAL A 44 -1.24 -8.98 -10.85
C VAL A 44 0.17 -8.71 -11.39
N LEU A 45 0.28 -7.78 -12.35
CA LEU A 45 1.59 -7.36 -12.89
C LEU A 45 2.41 -6.63 -11.83
N TRP A 46 1.80 -5.83 -10.97
CA TRP A 46 2.52 -5.14 -9.88
C TRP A 46 3.15 -6.14 -8.92
N GLN A 47 2.42 -7.22 -8.58
CA GLN A 47 2.96 -8.28 -7.74
C GLN A 47 4.18 -8.94 -8.40
N LYS A 48 4.08 -9.26 -9.70
CA LYS A 48 5.18 -9.85 -10.47
C LYS A 48 6.37 -8.91 -10.57
N GLN A 49 6.16 -7.64 -10.90
CA GLN A 49 7.23 -6.64 -10.97
C GLN A 49 7.96 -6.51 -9.63
N MET A 50 7.23 -6.50 -8.52
CA MET A 50 7.84 -6.47 -7.19
C MET A 50 8.70 -7.72 -6.95
N ALA A 51 8.22 -8.90 -7.32
CA ALA A 51 9.00 -10.14 -7.21
C ALA A 51 10.30 -10.06 -8.03
N ASP A 52 10.23 -9.61 -9.26
CA ASP A 52 11.40 -9.45 -10.15
C ASP A 52 12.42 -8.45 -9.58
N ILE A 53 11.95 -7.32 -9.04
CA ILE A 53 12.82 -6.33 -8.38
C ILE A 53 13.52 -6.96 -7.17
N LEU A 54 12.79 -7.65 -6.31
CA LEU A 54 13.36 -8.25 -5.11
C LEU A 54 14.37 -9.36 -5.46
N GLU A 55 14.06 -10.21 -6.44
CA GLU A 55 14.95 -11.26 -6.92
C GLU A 55 16.26 -10.70 -7.51
N LYS A 56 16.18 -9.57 -8.23
CA LYS A 56 17.35 -8.87 -8.77
C LYS A 56 18.34 -8.50 -7.67
N TYR A 57 17.86 -8.05 -6.52
CA TYR A 57 18.71 -7.63 -5.40
C TYR A 57 19.09 -8.77 -4.46
N ASP A 58 18.31 -9.82 -4.37
CA ASP A 58 18.66 -11.02 -3.59
C ASP A 58 19.87 -11.74 -4.20
N ARG A 59 19.97 -11.78 -5.53
CA ARG A 59 21.05 -12.47 -6.23
C ARG A 59 22.39 -11.73 -6.27
N ASN A 60 22.40 -10.41 -6.15
CA ASN A 60 23.60 -9.59 -6.38
C ASN A 60 24.10 -8.94 -5.09
N VAL A 61 23.54 -7.79 -4.77
CA VAL A 61 23.91 -7.02 -3.58
C VAL A 61 22.64 -6.68 -2.84
N SER A 62 22.47 -7.31 -1.68
CA SER A 62 21.33 -7.02 -0.81
C SER A 62 21.36 -5.56 -0.36
N PRO A 63 20.25 -4.81 -0.47
CA PRO A 63 20.19 -3.45 0.02
C PRO A 63 20.23 -3.41 1.55
N ASP A 64 20.79 -2.35 2.12
CA ASP A 64 20.76 -2.12 3.56
C ASP A 64 19.39 -1.67 4.07
N LEU A 65 18.58 -1.08 3.18
CA LEU A 65 17.25 -0.54 3.47
C LEU A 65 16.40 -0.56 2.21
N ILE A 66 15.14 -0.94 2.36
CA ILE A 66 14.11 -0.80 1.32
C ILE A 66 13.17 0.34 1.70
N ILE A 67 12.94 1.28 0.80
CA ILE A 67 11.96 2.35 0.98
C ILE A 67 10.85 2.16 -0.05
N LEU A 68 9.63 1.91 0.44
CA LEU A 68 8.44 1.73 -0.38
C LEU A 68 7.64 3.03 -0.42
N LEU A 69 7.48 3.61 -1.60
CA LEU A 69 6.74 4.85 -1.81
C LEU A 69 5.48 4.59 -2.63
N GLY A 70 4.34 4.84 -2.01
CA GLY A 70 3.01 4.65 -2.59
C GLY A 70 2.32 3.36 -2.17
N GLN A 71 1.00 3.40 -2.23
CA GLN A 71 0.14 2.31 -1.75
C GLN A 71 0.28 1.04 -2.58
N GLU A 72 0.46 1.16 -3.88
CA GLU A 72 0.59 0.04 -4.81
C GLU A 72 1.90 -0.71 -4.60
N ALA A 73 3.02 0.01 -4.45
CA ALA A 73 4.32 -0.60 -4.13
C ALA A 73 4.30 -1.29 -2.76
N TRP A 74 3.63 -0.67 -1.79
CA TRP A 74 3.44 -1.22 -0.46
C TRP A 74 2.64 -2.53 -0.51
N SER A 75 1.47 -2.51 -1.18
CA SER A 75 0.63 -3.69 -1.31
C SER A 75 1.30 -4.80 -2.12
N ALA A 76 1.99 -4.47 -3.20
CA ALA A 76 2.73 -5.44 -3.99
C ALA A 76 3.84 -6.11 -3.18
N TYR A 77 4.51 -5.36 -2.31
CA TYR A 77 5.50 -5.90 -1.37
C TYR A 77 4.86 -6.86 -0.35
N LEU A 78 3.77 -6.44 0.30
CA LEU A 78 3.05 -7.25 1.27
C LEU A 78 2.46 -8.54 0.67
N SER A 79 2.21 -8.53 -0.63
CA SER A 79 1.65 -9.66 -1.39
C SER A 79 2.68 -10.70 -1.82
N GLN A 80 3.95 -10.53 -1.47
CA GLN A 80 4.96 -11.53 -1.77
C GLN A 80 4.80 -12.76 -0.88
N SER A 81 4.64 -13.94 -1.50
CA SER A 81 4.47 -15.22 -0.79
C SER A 81 5.80 -15.80 -0.27
N LYS A 82 6.90 -15.46 -0.93
CA LYS A 82 8.23 -15.84 -0.46
C LYS A 82 8.61 -14.93 0.70
N VAL A 83 9.14 -15.54 1.74
CA VAL A 83 9.75 -14.82 2.86
C VAL A 83 10.82 -13.92 2.25
N LEU A 84 10.47 -12.65 2.10
CA LEU A 84 11.48 -11.64 1.81
C LEU A 84 12.52 -11.74 2.92
N PRO A 85 13.79 -11.51 2.64
CA PRO A 85 14.79 -11.58 3.66
C PRO A 85 14.33 -10.69 4.82
N SER A 86 13.75 -11.31 5.85
CA SER A 86 13.20 -10.64 7.04
C SER A 86 14.24 -9.80 7.78
N ARG A 87 15.45 -9.79 7.24
CA ARG A 87 16.62 -9.07 7.76
C ARG A 87 16.75 -7.65 7.22
N ILE A 88 16.22 -7.37 6.01
CA ILE A 88 16.35 -6.03 5.43
C ILE A 88 15.29 -5.13 6.05
N PRO A 89 15.68 -4.03 6.70
CA PRO A 89 14.73 -3.08 7.23
C PRO A 89 13.94 -2.42 6.08
N VAL A 90 12.65 -2.20 6.34
CA VAL A 90 11.71 -1.61 5.37
C VAL A 90 11.12 -0.35 5.96
N MET A 91 11.09 0.71 5.17
CA MET A 91 10.33 1.92 5.45
C MET A 91 9.19 2.06 4.45
N CYS A 92 8.03 2.54 4.90
CA CYS A 92 6.93 2.90 4.02
C CYS A 92 6.61 4.39 4.09
N GLY A 93 6.20 4.94 2.97
CA GLY A 93 5.71 6.30 2.86
C GLY A 93 4.61 6.42 1.82
N MET A 94 3.76 7.42 1.95
CA MET A 94 2.64 7.68 1.04
C MET A 94 1.70 6.46 0.91
N ALA A 95 1.51 5.73 1.99
CA ALA A 95 0.69 4.53 2.05
C ALA A 95 -0.38 4.64 3.14
N SER A 96 -1.43 3.86 3.07
CA SER A 96 -2.40 3.71 4.14
C SER A 96 -2.06 2.51 5.03
N ARG A 97 -2.50 2.57 6.28
CA ARG A 97 -2.36 1.47 7.22
C ARG A 97 -3.21 0.26 6.81
N ASN A 98 -4.40 0.50 6.28
CA ASN A 98 -5.18 -0.54 5.65
C ASN A 98 -4.60 -0.87 4.27
N ALA A 99 -4.35 -2.13 4.05
CA ALA A 99 -3.88 -2.65 2.77
C ALA A 99 -4.73 -3.84 2.32
N ILE A 100 -4.53 -4.27 1.10
CA ILE A 100 -5.10 -5.49 0.55
C ILE A 100 -3.97 -6.34 -0.02
N ILE A 101 -4.10 -7.65 0.05
CA ILE A 101 -3.19 -8.57 -0.63
C ILE A 101 -3.61 -8.66 -2.09
N LEU A 102 -2.69 -8.41 -3.00
CA LEU A 102 -2.99 -8.43 -4.44
C LEU A 102 -3.25 -9.85 -4.94
N PRO A 103 -4.11 -10.01 -5.96
CA PRO A 103 -4.39 -11.32 -6.55
C PRO A 103 -3.17 -11.83 -7.33
N THR A 104 -3.02 -13.14 -7.37
CA THR A 104 -1.96 -13.83 -8.12
C THR A 104 -2.38 -14.18 -9.54
N ASP A 105 -3.68 -14.12 -9.84
CA ASP A 105 -4.27 -14.53 -11.11
C ASP A 105 -5.25 -13.47 -11.62
N THR A 106 -5.19 -13.19 -12.91
CA THR A 106 -6.07 -12.24 -13.59
C THR A 106 -7.52 -12.75 -13.73
N THR A 107 -7.74 -14.06 -13.72
CA THR A 107 -9.08 -14.64 -13.80
C THR A 107 -9.90 -14.37 -12.53
N ALA A 108 -9.24 -14.17 -11.41
CA ALA A 108 -9.89 -13.87 -10.15
C ALA A 108 -10.38 -12.41 -10.02
N LEU A 109 -9.95 -11.49 -10.90
CA LEU A 109 -10.22 -10.05 -10.73
C LEU A 109 -11.69 -9.66 -10.87
N ALA A 110 -12.46 -10.38 -11.69
CA ALA A 110 -13.85 -10.02 -11.98
C ALA A 110 -14.77 -10.14 -10.75
N ASP A 111 -14.54 -11.18 -9.93
CA ASP A 111 -15.33 -11.49 -8.73
C ASP A 111 -14.51 -11.35 -7.44
N TRP A 112 -13.37 -10.67 -7.53
CA TRP A 112 -12.45 -10.60 -6.41
C TRP A 112 -12.85 -9.54 -5.39
N GLU A 113 -13.16 -10.00 -4.20
CA GLU A 113 -13.45 -9.17 -3.04
C GLU A 113 -12.32 -9.28 -2.01
N PRO A 114 -11.32 -8.39 -2.07
CA PRO A 114 -10.22 -8.44 -1.13
C PRO A 114 -10.66 -8.16 0.31
N GLU A 115 -9.97 -8.79 1.25
CA GLU A 115 -10.08 -8.43 2.65
C GLU A 115 -9.11 -7.29 2.99
N SER A 116 -9.57 -6.37 3.83
CA SER A 116 -8.70 -5.33 4.40
C SER A 116 -7.86 -5.92 5.52
N ILE A 117 -6.54 -5.74 5.41
CA ILE A 117 -5.57 -6.08 6.45
C ILE A 117 -4.99 -4.82 7.10
N ASP A 118 -4.57 -4.93 8.35
CA ASP A 118 -3.71 -3.94 9.01
C ASP A 118 -2.25 -4.26 8.65
N ALA A 119 -1.65 -3.44 7.80
CA ALA A 119 -0.31 -3.69 7.27
C ALA A 119 0.79 -3.76 8.35
N PHE A 120 0.55 -3.20 9.53
CA PHE A 120 1.52 -3.21 10.63
C PHE A 120 1.26 -4.33 11.65
N LYS A 121 0.04 -4.86 11.72
CA LYS A 121 -0.34 -5.89 12.69
C LYS A 121 -0.44 -7.28 12.08
N ASP A 122 -1.01 -7.36 10.87
CA ASP A 122 -1.38 -8.63 10.26
C ASP A 122 -0.25 -9.25 9.44
N VAL A 123 0.79 -8.46 9.10
CA VAL A 123 1.92 -8.92 8.29
C VAL A 123 3.11 -9.29 9.18
N ARG A 124 3.34 -10.59 9.36
CA ARG A 124 4.34 -11.12 10.30
C ARG A 124 5.76 -11.21 9.76
N ASN A 125 5.96 -11.14 8.45
CA ASN A 125 7.24 -11.44 7.80
C ASN A 125 7.93 -10.20 7.21
N CYS A 126 7.56 -9.00 7.66
CA CYS A 126 8.11 -7.76 7.17
C CYS A 126 8.82 -7.02 8.31
N ASN A 127 10.09 -6.67 8.13
CA ASN A 127 10.86 -5.90 9.11
C ASN A 127 10.61 -4.39 8.91
N ILE A 128 9.41 -3.93 9.24
CA ILE A 128 9.04 -2.51 9.16
C ILE A 128 9.71 -1.79 10.34
N VAL A 129 10.66 -0.92 10.03
CA VAL A 129 11.42 -0.18 11.06
C VAL A 129 10.94 1.25 11.23
N ALA A 130 10.37 1.86 10.19
CA ALA A 130 9.80 3.19 10.22
C ALA A 130 8.82 3.38 9.07
N GLY A 131 8.02 4.44 9.15
CA GLY A 131 7.13 4.82 8.05
C GLY A 131 6.12 5.85 8.47
N PHE A 132 5.49 6.42 7.45
CA PHE A 132 4.34 7.29 7.59
C PHE A 132 3.18 6.68 6.80
N ALA A 133 2.12 6.34 7.51
CA ALA A 133 0.92 5.76 6.90
C ALA A 133 -0.33 6.56 7.31
N TYR A 134 -1.21 6.75 6.33
CA TYR A 134 -2.52 7.32 6.58
C TYR A 134 -3.41 6.30 7.30
N GLU A 135 -4.18 6.75 8.26
CA GLU A 135 -5.17 5.94 8.94
C GLU A 135 -6.58 6.42 8.57
N TYR A 136 -7.35 5.55 7.94
CA TYR A 136 -8.76 5.80 7.66
C TYR A 136 -9.61 5.15 8.76
N ASN A 137 -10.69 5.80 9.12
CA ASN A 137 -11.58 5.33 10.18
C ASN A 137 -13.03 5.40 9.71
N VAL A 138 -13.50 4.31 9.12
CA VAL A 138 -14.89 4.19 8.64
C VAL A 138 -15.85 4.20 9.83
N THR A 139 -15.53 3.46 10.88
CA THR A 139 -16.35 3.35 12.10
C THR A 139 -16.73 4.72 12.65
N LYS A 140 -15.74 5.61 12.86
CA LYS A 140 -16.04 6.98 13.37
C LYS A 140 -16.93 7.79 12.43
N ASN A 141 -16.78 7.62 11.11
CA ASN A 141 -17.64 8.29 10.15
C ASN A 141 -19.09 7.77 10.24
N ILE A 142 -19.27 6.47 10.36
CA ILE A 142 -20.61 5.87 10.53
C ILE A 142 -21.25 6.30 11.86
N GLU A 143 -20.50 6.30 12.95
CA GLU A 143 -20.95 6.82 14.24
C GLU A 143 -21.37 8.29 14.16
N LEU A 144 -20.63 9.10 13.42
CA LEU A 144 -20.99 10.50 13.19
C LEU A 144 -22.28 10.63 12.38
N ILE A 145 -22.45 9.84 11.31
CA ILE A 145 -23.71 9.79 10.53
C ILE A 145 -24.87 9.42 11.43
N LYS A 146 -24.73 8.36 12.22
CA LYS A 146 -25.76 7.91 13.17
C LYS A 146 -26.16 9.00 14.17
N LYS A 147 -25.18 9.76 14.66
CA LYS A 147 -25.42 10.87 15.59
C LYS A 147 -26.14 12.05 14.95
N LEU A 148 -25.75 12.41 13.72
CA LEU A 148 -26.32 13.56 13.02
C LEU A 148 -27.64 13.26 12.33
N TYR A 149 -27.82 12.01 11.89
CA TYR A 149 -28.96 11.54 11.11
C TYR A 149 -29.49 10.22 11.69
N PRO A 150 -30.11 10.23 12.88
CA PRO A 150 -30.51 9.01 13.60
C PRO A 150 -31.55 8.17 12.86
N GLU A 151 -32.30 8.77 11.94
CA GLU A 151 -33.32 8.08 11.12
C GLU A 151 -32.74 7.40 9.86
N THR A 152 -31.43 7.47 9.65
CA THR A 152 -30.79 6.81 8.51
C THR A 152 -30.93 5.30 8.63
N LYS A 153 -31.43 4.65 7.56
CA LYS A 153 -31.62 3.19 7.50
C LYS A 153 -30.67 2.53 6.52
N ASN A 154 -30.14 3.29 5.56
CA ASN A 154 -29.28 2.77 4.52
C ASN A 154 -28.11 3.72 4.29
N ILE A 155 -26.93 3.16 4.11
CA ILE A 155 -25.72 3.91 3.78
C ILE A 155 -25.18 3.34 2.47
N ALA A 156 -24.93 4.21 1.47
CA ALA A 156 -24.30 3.84 0.24
C ALA A 156 -22.84 4.32 0.25
N PHE A 157 -21.92 3.42 -0.02
CA PHE A 157 -20.51 3.75 -0.24
C PHE A 157 -20.21 3.75 -1.73
N LEU A 158 -19.73 4.88 -2.23
CA LEU A 158 -19.33 5.05 -3.63
C LEU A 158 -17.82 5.22 -3.71
N SER A 159 -17.18 4.45 -4.54
CA SER A 159 -15.74 4.54 -4.80
C SER A 159 -15.43 4.26 -6.27
N ASP A 160 -14.25 4.64 -6.68
CA ASP A 160 -13.72 4.29 -8.01
C ASP A 160 -13.06 2.91 -8.02
N ASN A 161 -12.54 2.52 -9.17
CA ASN A 161 -11.84 1.25 -9.38
C ASN A 161 -10.30 1.43 -9.40
N THR A 162 -9.78 2.39 -8.65
CA THR A 162 -8.36 2.51 -8.36
C THR A 162 -7.97 1.60 -7.19
N TYR A 163 -6.67 1.43 -6.96
CA TYR A 163 -6.21 0.74 -5.75
C TYR A 163 -6.81 1.35 -4.48
N GLY A 164 -6.80 2.69 -4.38
CA GLY A 164 -7.36 3.41 -3.25
C GLY A 164 -8.85 3.10 -3.04
N GLY A 165 -9.65 3.16 -4.13
CA GLY A 165 -11.06 2.83 -4.09
C GLY A 165 -11.34 1.39 -3.65
N VAL A 166 -10.63 0.41 -4.21
CA VAL A 166 -10.80 -1.01 -3.88
C VAL A 166 -10.36 -1.31 -2.44
N SER A 167 -9.24 -0.75 -1.99
CA SER A 167 -8.78 -0.94 -0.61
C SER A 167 -9.73 -0.29 0.42
N MET A 168 -10.32 0.85 0.08
CA MET A 168 -11.35 1.49 0.91
C MET A 168 -12.66 0.72 0.94
N GLN A 169 -13.09 0.11 -0.18
CA GLN A 169 -14.24 -0.81 -0.17
C GLN A 169 -14.00 -1.99 0.77
N ALA A 170 -12.81 -2.57 0.73
CA ALA A 170 -12.43 -3.68 1.61
C ALA A 170 -12.49 -3.27 3.10
N LEU A 171 -11.97 -2.09 3.43
CA LEU A 171 -12.02 -1.54 4.78
C LEU A 171 -13.47 -1.26 5.20
N PHE A 172 -14.25 -0.64 4.31
CA PHE A 172 -15.65 -0.34 4.56
C PHE A 172 -16.44 -1.62 4.87
N ARG A 173 -16.34 -2.66 4.02
CA ARG A 173 -16.98 -3.96 4.28
C ARG A 173 -16.56 -4.57 5.62
N LYS A 174 -15.28 -4.46 5.99
CA LYS A 174 -14.75 -4.98 7.25
C LYS A 174 -15.37 -4.26 8.45
N GLU A 175 -15.37 -2.92 8.44
CA GLU A 175 -15.84 -2.12 9.58
C GLU A 175 -17.37 -2.08 9.68
N MET A 176 -18.09 -2.15 8.56
CA MET A 176 -19.56 -2.21 8.55
C MET A 176 -20.14 -3.46 9.22
N LYS A 177 -19.36 -4.52 9.40
CA LYS A 177 -19.78 -5.68 10.20
C LYS A 177 -20.13 -5.33 11.65
N GLN A 178 -19.70 -4.17 12.14
CA GLN A 178 -20.00 -3.65 13.47
C GLN A 178 -21.35 -2.91 13.52
N PHE A 179 -21.96 -2.66 12.38
CA PHE A 179 -23.22 -1.91 12.23
C PHE A 179 -24.26 -2.73 11.45
N PRO A 180 -24.75 -3.84 12.02
CA PRO A 180 -25.66 -4.75 11.32
C PRO A 180 -27.05 -4.15 11.05
N GLU A 181 -27.32 -2.98 11.59
CA GLU A 181 -28.57 -2.23 11.38
C GLU A 181 -28.64 -1.49 10.03
N TYR A 182 -27.53 -1.36 9.27
CA TYR A 182 -27.46 -0.67 7.99
C TYR A 182 -27.31 -1.61 6.78
#